data_56e532ddc262f0cefa68fd58a53eddb9
#
_entry.id   56e532ddc262f0cefa68fd58a53eddb9
#
_cell.length_a   1.000
_cell.length_b   1.000
_cell.length_c   1.000
_cell.angle_alpha   90.00
_cell.angle_beta   90.00
_cell.angle_gamma   90.00
#
_symmetry.space_group_name_H-M   'P 1'
#
loop_
_entity.id
_entity.type
_entity.pdbx_description
1 polymer ?
#
loop_
_entity_poly.entity_id
_entity_poly.type
_entity_poly.pdbx_seq_one_letter_code
_entity_poly.pdbx_strand_id
1 'polypeptide(L)'
;LFGLIELFIMGTALVTCVAVAIFIVTTQRPHIEIGRSTTPIEPEVGQTIQVGLSLLTSSRVPACDVYESLAEGSHIHIALAPLPAGQVARANYQLVAQQRGPLALGPSLVEVADPLGLSRRSKSLGRATDITIFPRSVAIDLPDPNTCQGELIDAIRRVIRYQPTSSEFQAIREYTSGDDPRRINWRASAKREDLVVNEYATEVNIDTYVALNTNPNTYSTEGFERAVSVAASLV
;
A
#
# COMPACT_ATOMS: atom_id res chain seq x y z
N LEU A 1 6.18 -34.98 -63.20
CA LEU A 1 5.60 -35.86 -62.19
C LEU A 1 6.41 -35.85 -60.88
N PHE A 2 7.76 -35.84 -60.96
CA PHE A 2 8.59 -35.82 -59.72
C PHE A 2 8.32 -34.60 -58.84
N GLY A 3 8.22 -33.37 -59.35
CA GLY A 3 7.98 -32.17 -58.57
C GLY A 3 6.65 -32.13 -57.84
N LEU A 4 5.60 -32.80 -58.31
CA LEU A 4 4.28 -32.89 -57.67
C LEU A 4 4.31 -33.80 -56.43
N ILE A 5 5.06 -34.89 -56.48
CA ILE A 5 5.23 -35.81 -55.34
C ILE A 5 6.02 -35.17 -54.22
N GLU A 6 7.08 -34.45 -54.53
CA GLU A 6 7.88 -33.71 -53.53
C GLU A 6 7.05 -32.65 -52.85
N LEU A 7 6.25 -31.90 -53.61
CA LEU A 7 5.36 -30.87 -53.08
C LEU A 7 4.27 -31.45 -52.17
N PHE A 8 3.73 -32.63 -52.53
CA PHE A 8 2.78 -33.35 -51.72
C PHE A 8 3.41 -33.85 -50.42
N ILE A 9 4.62 -34.40 -50.45
CA ILE A 9 5.35 -34.86 -49.28
C ILE A 9 5.64 -33.67 -48.35
N MET A 10 6.10 -32.53 -48.86
CA MET A 10 6.32 -31.33 -48.06
C MET A 10 5.05 -30.80 -47.44
N GLY A 11 3.95 -30.76 -48.19
CA GLY A 11 2.65 -30.34 -47.70
C GLY A 11 2.13 -31.21 -46.56
N THR A 12 2.20 -32.54 -46.73
CA THR A 12 1.75 -33.49 -45.68
C THR A 12 2.64 -33.41 -44.44
N ALA A 13 3.95 -33.26 -44.61
CA ALA A 13 4.86 -33.06 -43.48
C ALA A 13 4.53 -31.79 -42.68
N LEU A 14 4.28 -30.67 -43.36
CA LEU A 14 3.94 -29.41 -42.73
C LEU A 14 2.60 -29.53 -41.94
N VAL A 15 1.58 -30.10 -42.56
CA VAL A 15 0.29 -30.32 -41.90
C VAL A 15 0.44 -31.21 -40.67
N THR A 16 1.25 -32.26 -40.77
CA THR A 16 1.52 -33.17 -39.65
C THR A 16 2.27 -32.42 -38.52
N CYS A 17 3.27 -31.61 -38.83
CA CYS A 17 3.95 -30.80 -37.84
C CYS A 17 3.02 -29.84 -37.09
N VAL A 18 2.12 -29.14 -37.80
CA VAL A 18 1.13 -28.26 -37.20
C VAL A 18 0.16 -29.03 -36.33
N ALA A 19 -0.33 -30.19 -36.79
CA ALA A 19 -1.24 -31.04 -36.03
C ALA A 19 -0.57 -31.54 -34.72
N VAL A 20 0.69 -31.95 -34.79
CA VAL A 20 1.46 -32.36 -33.60
C VAL A 20 1.69 -31.18 -32.67
N ALA A 21 2.01 -30.01 -33.17
CA ALA A 21 2.19 -28.79 -32.35
C ALA A 21 0.90 -28.44 -31.60
N ILE A 22 -0.25 -28.45 -32.28
CA ILE A 22 -1.55 -28.22 -31.66
C ILE A 22 -1.85 -29.30 -30.60
N PHE A 23 -1.59 -30.55 -30.90
CA PHE A 23 -1.79 -31.66 -29.96
C PHE A 23 -0.93 -31.48 -28.69
N ILE A 24 0.35 -31.13 -28.82
CA ILE A 24 1.25 -30.88 -27.69
C ILE A 24 0.68 -29.78 -26.82
N VAL A 25 0.35 -28.62 -27.38
CA VAL A 25 -0.12 -27.45 -26.63
C VAL A 25 -1.51 -27.69 -25.98
N THR A 26 -2.37 -28.44 -26.63
CA THR A 26 -3.70 -28.72 -26.08
C THR A 26 -3.71 -29.76 -24.97
N THR A 27 -2.78 -30.73 -25.01
CA THR A 27 -2.63 -31.76 -23.97
C THR A 27 -1.91 -31.23 -22.73
N GLN A 28 -1.06 -30.23 -22.90
CA GLN A 28 -0.36 -29.57 -21.80
C GLN A 28 -1.33 -28.61 -21.07
N ARG A 29 -1.82 -29.02 -19.91
CA ARG A 29 -2.67 -28.20 -19.02
C ARG A 29 -1.91 -27.86 -17.76
N PRO A 30 -1.05 -26.83 -17.78
CA PRO A 30 -0.30 -26.47 -16.60
C PRO A 30 -1.27 -26.05 -15.48
N HIS A 31 -1.13 -26.67 -14.32
CA HIS A 31 -1.82 -26.26 -13.11
C HIS A 31 -0.85 -25.39 -12.31
N ILE A 32 -1.01 -24.10 -12.42
CA ILE A 32 -0.14 -23.11 -11.80
C ILE A 32 -0.99 -22.26 -10.86
N GLU A 33 -0.60 -22.20 -9.61
CA GLU A 33 -1.12 -21.25 -8.62
C GLU A 33 -0.16 -20.08 -8.51
N ILE A 34 -0.71 -18.88 -8.56
CA ILE A 34 0.06 -17.66 -8.53
C ILE A 34 -0.19 -16.94 -7.22
N GLY A 35 0.88 -16.76 -6.43
CA GLY A 35 0.91 -15.92 -5.24
C GLY A 35 1.69 -14.64 -5.50
N ARG A 36 1.26 -13.54 -4.88
CA ARG A 36 1.92 -12.23 -4.95
C ARG A 36 2.25 -11.75 -3.56
N SER A 37 3.41 -11.11 -3.44
CA SER A 37 3.82 -10.39 -2.23
C SER A 37 4.37 -9.05 -2.64
N THR A 38 4.06 -8.01 -1.87
CA THR A 38 4.51 -6.64 -2.13
C THR A 38 5.29 -6.10 -0.95
N THR A 39 6.33 -5.34 -1.23
CA THR A 39 7.15 -4.67 -0.22
C THR A 39 7.47 -3.26 -0.71
N PRO A 40 7.14 -2.20 0.05
CA PRO A 40 6.47 -2.21 1.35
C PRO A 40 4.98 -2.61 1.26
N ILE A 41 4.36 -2.94 2.40
CA ILE A 41 2.92 -3.31 2.45
C ILE A 41 2.05 -2.08 2.19
N GLU A 42 2.47 -0.92 2.67
CA GLU A 42 1.81 0.37 2.53
C GLU A 42 2.73 1.32 1.75
N PRO A 43 2.76 1.20 0.41
CA PRO A 43 3.61 2.04 -0.40
C PRO A 43 3.06 3.46 -0.53
N GLU A 44 3.94 4.45 -0.49
CA GLU A 44 3.63 5.85 -0.76
C GLU A 44 3.93 6.23 -2.21
N VAL A 45 3.29 7.32 -2.67
CA VAL A 45 3.57 7.91 -3.99
C VAL A 45 5.06 8.27 -4.12
N GLY A 46 5.66 7.82 -5.21
CA GLY A 46 7.09 8.00 -5.50
C GLY A 46 7.98 6.89 -4.98
N GLN A 47 7.48 5.97 -4.14
CA GLN A 47 8.25 4.83 -3.68
C GLN A 47 8.31 3.72 -4.72
N THR A 48 9.41 2.97 -4.67
CA THR A 48 9.57 1.74 -5.47
C THR A 48 8.98 0.57 -4.72
N ILE A 49 8.00 -0.07 -5.34
CA ILE A 49 7.34 -1.28 -4.84
C ILE A 49 8.05 -2.49 -5.43
N GLN A 50 8.54 -3.38 -4.59
CA GLN A 50 9.03 -4.68 -5.01
C GLN A 50 7.88 -5.68 -4.98
N VAL A 51 7.62 -6.31 -6.11
CA VAL A 51 6.60 -7.35 -6.23
C VAL A 51 7.27 -8.69 -6.41
N GLY A 52 7.06 -9.59 -5.47
CA GLY A 52 7.47 -10.98 -5.55
C GLY A 52 6.33 -11.82 -6.13
N LEU A 53 6.59 -12.50 -7.23
CA LEU A 53 5.68 -13.44 -7.86
C LEU A 53 6.14 -14.85 -7.54
N SER A 54 5.27 -15.66 -6.97
CA SER A 54 5.51 -17.08 -6.70
C SER A 54 4.54 -17.92 -7.53
N LEU A 55 5.09 -18.85 -8.30
CA LEU A 55 4.35 -19.77 -9.16
C LEU A 55 4.53 -21.20 -8.65
N LEU A 56 3.51 -21.73 -7.99
CA LEU A 56 3.50 -23.11 -7.52
C LEU A 56 2.88 -24.00 -8.61
N THR A 57 3.58 -25.05 -8.98
CA THR A 57 3.08 -25.98 -10.01
C THR A 57 2.75 -27.33 -9.37
N SER A 58 1.55 -27.83 -9.58
CA SER A 58 1.13 -29.19 -9.17
C SER A 58 1.44 -30.24 -10.24
N SER A 59 1.71 -29.83 -11.47
CA SER A 59 2.08 -30.69 -12.59
C SER A 59 3.33 -30.18 -13.26
N ARG A 60 4.00 -31.02 -14.07
CA ARG A 60 5.13 -30.57 -14.90
C ARG A 60 4.65 -29.47 -15.86
N VAL A 61 5.37 -28.33 -15.85
CA VAL A 61 5.09 -27.20 -16.73
C VAL A 61 6.25 -27.07 -17.71
N PRO A 62 6.00 -26.98 -19.02
CA PRO A 62 7.05 -26.69 -20.01
C PRO A 62 7.55 -25.24 -19.84
N ALA A 63 8.56 -24.87 -20.63
CA ALA A 63 8.92 -23.46 -20.75
C ALA A 63 7.69 -22.65 -21.16
N CYS A 64 7.45 -21.55 -20.49
CA CYS A 64 6.29 -20.70 -20.75
C CYS A 64 6.61 -19.23 -20.44
N ASP A 65 5.85 -18.36 -21.05
CA ASP A 65 5.91 -16.93 -20.84
C ASP A 65 4.77 -16.49 -19.93
N VAL A 66 5.10 -15.67 -18.92
CA VAL A 66 4.13 -15.08 -18.01
C VAL A 66 4.09 -13.58 -18.23
N TYR A 67 2.93 -13.09 -18.56
CA TYR A 67 2.65 -11.66 -18.71
C TYR A 67 1.83 -11.21 -17.52
N GLU A 68 2.44 -10.45 -16.64
CA GLU A 68 1.77 -9.84 -15.49
C GLU A 68 1.15 -8.53 -15.92
N SER A 69 -0.18 -8.45 -15.85
CA SER A 69 -0.91 -7.23 -16.19
C SER A 69 -0.75 -6.20 -15.08
N LEU A 70 -0.44 -4.98 -15.45
CA LEU A 70 -0.39 -3.80 -14.58
C LEU A 70 -1.54 -2.86 -14.92
N ALA A 71 -1.78 -1.90 -14.04
CA ALA A 71 -2.68 -0.79 -14.37
C ALA A 71 -2.23 -0.11 -15.68
N GLU A 72 -3.15 0.54 -16.37
CA GLU A 72 -2.91 1.28 -17.63
C GLU A 72 -2.58 0.39 -18.86
N GLY A 73 -2.85 -0.93 -18.78
CA GLY A 73 -2.65 -1.83 -19.92
C GLY A 73 -1.20 -2.19 -20.19
N SER A 74 -0.27 -1.78 -19.33
CA SER A 74 1.12 -2.26 -19.37
C SER A 74 1.22 -3.68 -18.80
N HIS A 75 2.25 -4.43 -19.23
CA HIS A 75 2.49 -5.77 -18.72
C HIS A 75 3.98 -6.03 -18.61
N ILE A 76 4.33 -6.84 -17.62
CA ILE A 76 5.71 -7.32 -17.43
C ILE A 76 5.79 -8.73 -17.97
N HIS A 77 6.79 -8.97 -18.81
CA HIS A 77 7.11 -10.27 -19.38
C HIS A 77 8.14 -11.01 -18.54
N ILE A 78 7.83 -12.24 -18.15
CA ILE A 78 8.71 -13.12 -17.37
C ILE A 78 8.80 -14.45 -18.09
N ALA A 79 9.97 -14.79 -18.62
CA ALA A 79 10.21 -16.09 -19.21
C ALA A 79 10.51 -17.13 -18.12
N LEU A 80 9.78 -18.22 -18.11
CA LEU A 80 9.97 -19.33 -17.17
C LEU A 80 10.59 -20.54 -17.84
N ALA A 81 11.66 -21.03 -17.25
CA ALA A 81 12.23 -22.33 -17.62
C ALA A 81 11.26 -23.47 -17.25
N PRO A 82 11.41 -24.65 -17.85
CA PRO A 82 10.58 -25.82 -17.51
C PRO A 82 10.66 -26.13 -16.02
N LEU A 83 9.48 -26.33 -15.38
CA LEU A 83 9.36 -26.60 -13.96
C LEU A 83 8.84 -28.02 -13.71
N PRO A 84 9.51 -28.83 -12.89
CA PRO A 84 8.99 -30.08 -12.39
C PRO A 84 7.75 -29.87 -11.50
N ALA A 85 6.93 -30.90 -11.36
CA ALA A 85 5.79 -30.88 -10.47
C ALA A 85 6.24 -30.65 -9.00
N GLY A 86 5.47 -29.85 -8.27
CA GLY A 86 5.73 -29.51 -6.85
C GLY A 86 6.83 -28.46 -6.62
N GLN A 87 7.42 -27.90 -7.68
CA GLN A 87 8.38 -26.81 -7.54
C GLN A 87 7.72 -25.44 -7.56
N VAL A 88 8.39 -24.49 -6.88
CA VAL A 88 7.99 -23.06 -6.86
C VAL A 88 9.01 -22.27 -7.66
N ALA A 89 8.56 -21.64 -8.73
CA ALA A 89 9.34 -20.59 -9.37
C ALA A 89 9.07 -19.25 -8.67
N ARG A 90 10.11 -18.42 -8.57
CA ARG A 90 10.01 -17.07 -8.01
C ARG A 90 10.56 -16.07 -9.01
N ALA A 91 9.82 -15.01 -9.20
CA ALA A 91 10.26 -13.86 -9.99
C ALA A 91 10.01 -12.60 -9.19
N ASN A 92 10.89 -11.63 -9.32
CA ASN A 92 10.74 -10.33 -8.68
C ASN A 92 10.80 -9.25 -9.73
N TYR A 93 9.93 -8.27 -9.60
CA TYR A 93 9.97 -7.06 -10.40
C TYR A 93 9.71 -5.83 -9.55
N GLN A 94 10.02 -4.67 -10.09
CA GLN A 94 9.85 -3.40 -9.42
C GLN A 94 8.95 -2.50 -10.24
N LEU A 95 8.13 -1.74 -9.54
CA LEU A 95 7.31 -0.69 -10.12
C LEU A 95 7.37 0.55 -9.22
N VAL A 96 7.20 1.71 -9.80
CA VAL A 96 7.15 2.97 -9.06
C VAL A 96 5.70 3.38 -8.91
N ALA A 97 5.30 3.68 -7.67
CA ALA A 97 3.97 4.20 -7.37
C ALA A 97 3.81 5.63 -7.91
N GLN A 98 3.17 5.80 -9.06
CA GLN A 98 3.04 7.12 -9.70
C GLN A 98 1.91 7.96 -9.11
N GLN A 99 0.82 7.32 -8.72
CA GLN A 99 -0.38 7.98 -8.21
C GLN A 99 -0.89 7.24 -6.98
N ARG A 100 -1.53 7.97 -6.06
CA ARG A 100 -2.20 7.36 -4.92
C ARG A 100 -3.51 6.68 -5.33
N GLY A 101 -3.92 5.72 -4.54
CA GLY A 101 -5.17 5.00 -4.76
C GLY A 101 -4.96 3.52 -5.01
N PRO A 102 -5.99 2.80 -5.45
CA PRO A 102 -5.90 1.37 -5.70
C PRO A 102 -5.06 1.10 -6.96
N LEU A 103 -4.11 0.20 -6.84
CA LEU A 103 -3.32 -0.33 -7.94
C LEU A 103 -3.59 -1.84 -8.05
N ALA A 104 -4.18 -2.26 -9.16
CA ALA A 104 -4.43 -3.66 -9.44
C ALA A 104 -3.23 -4.31 -10.12
N LEU A 105 -2.76 -5.42 -9.55
CA LEU A 105 -1.71 -6.29 -10.10
C LEU A 105 -2.33 -7.58 -10.59
N GLY A 106 -2.11 -7.94 -11.84
CA GLY A 106 -2.70 -9.11 -12.49
C GLY A 106 -4.13 -8.87 -13.01
N PRO A 107 -4.81 -9.94 -13.48
CA PRO A 107 -4.36 -11.33 -13.50
C PRO A 107 -3.17 -11.57 -14.42
N SER A 108 -2.42 -12.66 -14.16
CA SER A 108 -1.28 -13.02 -15.02
C SER A 108 -1.76 -13.87 -16.19
N LEU A 109 -1.27 -13.57 -17.39
CA LEU A 109 -1.50 -14.38 -18.57
C LEU A 109 -0.31 -15.32 -18.75
N VAL A 110 -0.54 -16.62 -18.73
CA VAL A 110 0.48 -17.64 -18.99
C VAL A 110 0.33 -18.14 -20.40
N GLU A 111 1.39 -18.03 -21.18
CA GLU A 111 1.46 -18.49 -22.56
C GLU A 111 2.40 -19.69 -22.67
N VAL A 112 1.91 -20.78 -23.20
CA VAL A 112 2.68 -21.99 -23.52
C VAL A 112 2.74 -22.11 -25.03
N ALA A 113 3.95 -22.27 -25.57
CA ALA A 113 4.19 -22.52 -26.99
C ALA A 113 4.75 -23.93 -27.20
N ASP A 114 4.55 -24.49 -28.37
CA ASP A 114 5.27 -25.69 -28.79
C ASP A 114 6.74 -25.36 -29.13
N PRO A 115 7.66 -26.33 -29.14
CA PRO A 115 9.09 -26.10 -29.39
C PRO A 115 9.41 -25.44 -30.74
N LEU A 116 8.52 -25.56 -31.72
CA LEU A 116 8.71 -24.97 -33.06
C LEU A 116 8.01 -23.61 -33.20
N GLY A 117 7.25 -23.17 -32.18
CA GLY A 117 6.49 -21.92 -32.20
C GLY A 117 5.32 -21.88 -33.17
N LEU A 118 4.87 -23.05 -33.66
CA LEU A 118 3.75 -23.18 -34.61
C LEU A 118 2.39 -23.04 -33.95
N SER A 119 2.31 -23.29 -32.63
CA SER A 119 1.08 -23.23 -31.86
C SER A 119 1.37 -22.59 -30.50
N ARG A 120 0.43 -21.72 -30.06
CA ARG A 120 0.48 -21.08 -28.75
C ARG A 120 -0.86 -21.18 -28.06
N ARG A 121 -0.83 -21.28 -26.76
CA ARG A 121 -2.02 -21.24 -25.92
C ARG A 121 -1.79 -20.35 -24.73
N SER A 122 -2.68 -19.38 -24.56
CA SER A 122 -2.66 -18.48 -23.40
C SER A 122 -3.80 -18.82 -22.46
N LYS A 123 -3.56 -18.66 -21.18
CA LYS A 123 -4.55 -18.81 -20.11
C LYS A 123 -4.33 -17.75 -19.05
N SER A 124 -5.38 -17.02 -18.69
CA SER A 124 -5.35 -16.12 -17.56
C SER A 124 -5.41 -16.91 -16.26
N LEU A 125 -4.49 -16.65 -15.34
CA LEU A 125 -4.32 -17.34 -14.06
C LEU A 125 -4.24 -16.34 -12.91
N GLY A 126 -4.72 -16.78 -11.75
CA GLY A 126 -4.78 -15.97 -10.54
C GLY A 126 -5.89 -14.91 -10.61
N ARG A 127 -6.07 -14.23 -9.50
CA ARG A 127 -6.94 -13.04 -9.39
C ARG A 127 -6.07 -11.81 -9.38
N ALA A 128 -6.65 -10.67 -9.74
CA ALA A 128 -6.01 -9.39 -9.47
C ALA A 128 -5.81 -9.23 -7.96
N THR A 129 -4.69 -8.65 -7.58
CA THR A 129 -4.37 -8.27 -6.20
C THR A 129 -4.37 -6.76 -6.16
N ASP A 130 -5.26 -6.20 -5.35
CA ASP A 130 -5.35 -4.76 -5.19
C ASP A 130 -4.43 -4.33 -4.04
N ILE A 131 -3.55 -3.38 -4.31
CA ILE A 131 -2.74 -2.70 -3.32
C ILE A 131 -3.14 -1.23 -3.27
N THR A 132 -3.16 -0.65 -2.08
CA THR A 132 -3.47 0.77 -1.92
C THR A 132 -2.17 1.55 -1.81
N ILE A 133 -2.00 2.51 -2.72
CA ILE A 133 -0.89 3.46 -2.68
C ILE A 133 -1.33 4.66 -1.85
N PHE A 134 -0.57 4.95 -0.79
CA PHE A 134 -0.82 6.06 0.12
C PHE A 134 -0.24 7.37 -0.43
N PRO A 135 -0.80 8.52 -0.05
CA PRO A 135 -0.18 9.79 -0.36
C PRO A 135 1.18 9.89 0.33
N ARG A 136 2.09 10.65 -0.26
CA ARG A 136 3.40 10.90 0.36
C ARG A 136 3.20 11.65 1.66
N SER A 137 3.73 11.11 2.74
CA SER A 137 3.77 11.76 4.05
C SER A 137 5.17 12.29 4.36
N VAL A 138 5.24 13.38 5.11
CA VAL A 138 6.47 13.98 5.59
C VAL A 138 6.32 14.18 7.08
N ALA A 139 7.27 13.70 7.86
CA ALA A 139 7.28 13.97 9.30
C ALA A 139 7.30 15.48 9.54
N ILE A 140 6.27 15.99 10.22
CA ILE A 140 6.16 17.40 10.59
C ILE A 140 6.36 17.46 12.10
N ASP A 141 7.43 18.13 12.54
CA ASP A 141 7.59 18.48 13.94
C ASP A 141 6.60 19.59 14.29
N LEU A 142 5.49 19.18 14.88
CA LEU A 142 4.55 20.14 15.43
C LEU A 142 5.18 20.77 16.68
N PRO A 143 5.25 22.11 16.77
CA PRO A 143 5.80 22.76 17.94
C PRO A 143 4.96 22.39 19.18
N ASP A 144 5.63 22.05 20.28
CA ASP A 144 4.97 21.77 21.54
C ASP A 144 4.08 22.97 21.94
N PRO A 145 2.77 22.77 22.10
CA PRO A 145 1.84 23.85 22.46
C PRO A 145 2.19 24.54 23.78
N ASN A 146 3.01 23.90 24.62
CA ASN A 146 3.47 24.51 25.88
C ASN A 146 4.69 25.44 25.70
N THR A 147 5.46 25.30 24.61
CA THR A 147 6.68 26.09 24.35
C THR A 147 6.43 27.25 23.39
N CYS A 148 5.33 27.23 22.66
CA CYS A 148 5.01 28.31 21.73
C CYS A 148 4.46 29.54 22.45
N GLN A 149 5.18 30.65 22.45
CA GLN A 149 4.70 31.96 22.88
C GLN A 149 4.30 32.79 21.65
N GLY A 150 3.03 33.16 21.51
CA GLY A 150 2.58 34.03 20.43
C GLY A 150 1.08 34.12 20.26
N GLU A 151 0.60 35.19 19.61
CA GLU A 151 -0.80 35.50 19.38
C GLU A 151 -1.60 34.39 18.66
N LEU A 152 -0.92 33.59 17.84
CA LEU A 152 -1.54 32.47 17.11
C LEU A 152 -2.00 31.36 18.05
N ILE A 153 -1.28 31.15 19.13
CA ILE A 153 -1.58 30.14 20.14
C ILE A 153 -2.68 30.58 21.08
N ASP A 154 -2.78 31.87 21.37
CA ASP A 154 -3.92 32.38 22.12
C ASP A 154 -5.23 32.27 21.33
N ALA A 155 -5.18 32.27 20.00
CA ALA A 155 -6.30 31.96 19.15
C ALA A 155 -6.64 30.46 19.18
N ILE A 156 -5.63 29.59 19.14
CA ILE A 156 -5.78 28.13 19.23
C ILE A 156 -6.24 27.73 20.65
N ARG A 157 -5.67 28.30 21.70
CA ARG A 157 -6.08 28.09 23.11
C ARG A 157 -7.55 28.47 23.37
N ARG A 158 -8.10 29.44 22.66
CA ARG A 158 -9.51 29.83 22.77
C ARG A 158 -10.47 28.80 22.20
N VAL A 159 -10.02 27.96 21.25
CA VAL A 159 -10.81 26.87 20.65
C VAL A 159 -10.68 25.59 21.46
N ILE A 160 -9.57 25.39 22.17
CA ILE A 160 -9.36 24.23 23.02
C ILE A 160 -10.16 24.44 24.31
N ARG A 161 -11.31 23.78 24.41
CA ARG A 161 -12.05 23.66 25.67
C ARG A 161 -11.22 22.79 26.61
N TYR A 162 -10.64 23.43 27.64
CA TYR A 162 -10.03 22.73 28.76
C TYR A 162 -11.08 21.83 29.42
N GLN A 163 -11.02 20.55 29.19
CA GLN A 163 -11.63 19.57 30.07
C GLN A 163 -10.55 19.02 30.99
N PRO A 164 -10.50 19.44 32.26
CA PRO A 164 -9.57 18.85 33.21
C PRO A 164 -10.07 17.43 33.54
N THR A 165 -9.47 16.42 32.89
CA THR A 165 -9.90 15.03 33.02
C THR A 165 -9.00 14.25 33.98
N SER A 166 -7.87 14.79 34.44
CA SER A 166 -7.02 14.09 35.39
C SER A 166 -7.21 14.59 36.81
N SER A 167 -7.40 13.66 37.73
CA SER A 167 -7.44 13.87 39.16
C SER A 167 -6.12 13.46 39.83
N GLU A 168 -5.03 13.37 39.05
CA GLU A 168 -3.74 12.98 39.56
C GLU A 168 -3.12 14.12 40.34
N PHE A 169 -2.87 13.89 41.64
CA PHE A 169 -2.25 14.86 42.53
C PHE A 169 -0.80 15.09 42.12
N GLN A 170 -0.44 16.37 41.86
CA GLN A 170 0.90 16.76 41.45
C GLN A 170 1.69 17.38 42.58
N ALA A 171 1.15 18.41 43.21
CA ALA A 171 1.85 19.17 44.24
C ALA A 171 0.89 19.89 45.21
N ILE A 172 1.47 20.46 46.27
CA ILE A 172 0.77 21.41 47.17
C ILE A 172 1.51 22.73 47.04
N ARG A 173 0.77 23.81 46.73
CA ARG A 173 1.30 25.17 46.69
C ARG A 173 0.50 26.10 47.57
N GLU A 174 1.05 27.28 47.86
CA GLU A 174 0.34 28.29 48.58
C GLU A 174 -0.87 28.84 47.82
N TYR A 175 -1.91 29.17 48.56
CA TYR A 175 -3.13 29.75 48.02
C TYR A 175 -2.87 31.18 47.52
N THR A 176 -3.29 31.46 46.32
CA THR A 176 -3.23 32.80 45.72
C THR A 176 -4.63 33.31 45.46
N SER A 177 -4.86 34.61 45.65
CA SER A 177 -6.18 35.22 45.40
C SER A 177 -6.61 34.96 43.95
N GLY A 178 -7.74 34.19 43.78
CA GLY A 178 -8.23 33.73 42.48
C GLY A 178 -8.27 32.22 42.32
N ASP A 179 -7.64 31.46 43.24
CA ASP A 179 -7.74 30.01 43.26
C ASP A 179 -9.15 29.56 43.72
N ASP A 180 -9.58 28.41 43.19
CA ASP A 180 -10.84 27.80 43.58
C ASP A 180 -10.79 27.34 45.04
N PRO A 181 -11.63 27.89 45.95
CA PRO A 181 -11.64 27.52 47.36
C PRO A 181 -11.92 26.02 47.61
N ARG A 182 -12.54 25.31 46.66
CA ARG A 182 -12.80 23.87 46.73
C ARG A 182 -11.53 23.03 46.66
N ARG A 183 -10.42 23.59 46.15
CA ARG A 183 -9.14 22.93 46.06
C ARG A 183 -8.23 23.15 47.27
N ILE A 184 -8.68 23.90 48.27
CA ILE A 184 -7.94 24.11 49.49
C ILE A 184 -7.81 22.78 50.24
N ASN A 185 -6.55 22.46 50.58
CA ASN A 185 -6.24 21.29 51.39
C ASN A 185 -6.32 21.71 52.89
N TRP A 186 -7.53 21.68 53.46
CA TRP A 186 -7.79 22.07 54.82
C TRP A 186 -6.95 21.31 55.85
N ARG A 187 -6.61 20.03 55.55
CA ARG A 187 -5.77 19.23 56.45
C ARG A 187 -4.32 19.64 56.43
N ALA A 188 -3.80 20.02 55.29
CA ALA A 188 -2.41 20.53 55.16
C ALA A 188 -2.31 21.96 55.67
N SER A 189 -3.29 22.81 55.40
CA SER A 189 -3.36 24.19 55.87
C SER A 189 -3.46 24.26 57.39
N ALA A 190 -4.17 23.34 58.06
CA ALA A 190 -4.26 23.28 59.54
C ALA A 190 -2.91 22.96 60.20
N LYS A 191 -1.93 22.48 59.48
CA LYS A 191 -0.56 22.19 59.97
C LYS A 191 0.43 23.29 59.62
N ARG A 192 0.04 24.26 58.83
CA ARG A 192 0.82 25.40 58.38
C ARG A 192 0.08 26.66 58.74
N GLU A 193 0.79 27.77 58.87
CA GLU A 193 0.14 29.06 59.16
C GLU A 193 -0.58 29.64 57.93
N ASP A 194 -0.29 29.07 56.71
CA ASP A 194 -0.81 29.55 55.44
C ASP A 194 -1.78 28.57 54.78
N LEU A 195 -2.73 29.12 54.01
CA LEU A 195 -3.62 28.33 53.20
C LEU A 195 -2.86 27.71 52.04
N VAL A 196 -3.09 26.40 51.82
CA VAL A 196 -2.47 25.67 50.72
C VAL A 196 -3.53 24.98 49.85
N VAL A 197 -3.28 24.91 48.54
CA VAL A 197 -4.13 24.26 47.54
C VAL A 197 -3.47 23.05 46.96
N ASN A 198 -4.28 22.05 46.67
CA ASN A 198 -3.84 20.90 45.88
C ASN A 198 -3.78 21.29 44.41
N GLU A 199 -2.62 21.08 43.82
CA GLU A 199 -2.37 21.21 42.39
C GLU A 199 -2.47 19.82 41.75
N TYR A 200 -3.34 19.70 40.77
CA TYR A 200 -3.51 18.46 40.02
C TYR A 200 -2.88 18.60 38.64
N ALA A 201 -2.26 17.52 38.16
CA ALA A 201 -1.77 17.49 36.80
C ALA A 201 -2.94 17.71 35.84
N THR A 202 -2.77 18.66 34.94
CA THR A 202 -3.74 18.88 33.87
C THR A 202 -3.19 18.18 32.63
N GLU A 203 -3.68 16.97 32.34
CA GLU A 203 -3.47 16.37 31.04
C GLU A 203 -4.30 17.15 30.02
N VAL A 204 -3.63 17.88 29.19
CA VAL A 204 -4.27 18.57 28.06
C VAL A 204 -4.32 17.58 26.90
N ASN A 205 -5.46 16.89 26.76
CA ASN A 205 -5.74 16.15 25.53
C ASN A 205 -6.07 17.17 24.45
N ILE A 206 -5.17 17.28 23.48
CA ILE A 206 -5.36 18.13 22.32
C ILE A 206 -5.94 17.28 21.21
N ASP A 207 -7.22 17.39 20.96
CA ASP A 207 -7.84 16.80 19.79
C ASP A 207 -7.52 17.66 18.58
N THR A 208 -6.83 17.08 17.61
CA THR A 208 -6.49 17.76 16.35
C THR A 208 -7.46 17.30 15.27
N TYR A 209 -8.13 18.24 14.62
CA TYR A 209 -9.03 17.98 13.51
C TYR A 209 -8.40 18.47 12.21
N VAL A 210 -8.22 17.56 11.26
CA VAL A 210 -7.74 17.89 9.92
C VAL A 210 -8.93 17.91 8.96
N ALA A 211 -9.27 19.09 8.43
CA ALA A 211 -10.34 19.26 7.47
C ALA A 211 -9.77 19.51 6.07
N LEU A 212 -10.01 18.59 5.15
CA LEU A 212 -9.62 18.71 3.76
C LEU A 212 -10.83 19.13 2.90
N ASN A 213 -10.70 20.26 2.18
CA ASN A 213 -11.71 20.64 1.22
C ASN A 213 -11.60 19.76 -0.04
N THR A 214 -12.67 19.07 -0.39
CA THR A 214 -12.72 18.15 -1.55
C THR A 214 -13.43 18.74 -2.76
N ASN A 215 -13.77 20.05 -2.74
CA ASN A 215 -14.42 20.69 -3.87
C ASN A 215 -13.46 20.78 -5.07
N PRO A 216 -13.80 20.15 -6.23
CA PRO A 216 -12.92 20.10 -7.39
C PRO A 216 -12.64 21.48 -8.01
N ASN A 217 -13.50 22.47 -7.73
CA ASN A 217 -13.31 23.83 -8.25
C ASN A 217 -12.32 24.68 -7.44
N THR A 218 -11.87 24.18 -6.28
CA THR A 218 -10.99 24.93 -5.36
C THR A 218 -9.52 24.76 -5.69
N TYR A 219 -9.15 23.61 -6.24
CA TYR A 219 -7.76 23.23 -6.48
C TYR A 219 -7.53 22.83 -7.93
N SER A 220 -6.32 23.08 -8.42
CA SER A 220 -5.80 22.31 -9.54
C SER A 220 -5.54 20.87 -9.11
N THR A 221 -5.43 19.93 -10.04
CA THR A 221 -5.13 18.52 -9.74
C THR A 221 -3.87 18.39 -8.87
N GLU A 222 -2.81 19.10 -9.22
CA GLU A 222 -1.57 19.11 -8.45
C GLU A 222 -1.72 19.76 -7.07
N GLY A 223 -2.51 20.83 -6.98
CA GLY A 223 -2.82 21.51 -5.72
C GLY A 223 -3.59 20.60 -4.76
N PHE A 224 -4.51 19.81 -5.27
CA PHE A 224 -5.26 18.84 -4.47
C PHE A 224 -4.35 17.70 -3.94
N GLU A 225 -3.46 17.17 -4.79
CA GLU A 225 -2.51 16.14 -4.37
C GLU A 225 -1.57 16.65 -3.25
N ARG A 226 -1.12 17.90 -3.34
CA ARG A 226 -0.33 18.54 -2.27
C ARG A 226 -1.14 18.70 -0.98
N ALA A 227 -2.40 19.13 -1.08
CA ALA A 227 -3.27 19.27 0.09
C ALA A 227 -3.52 17.92 0.78
N VAL A 228 -3.71 16.85 0.01
CA VAL A 228 -3.85 15.48 0.54
C VAL A 228 -2.55 15.03 1.25
N SER A 229 -1.38 15.28 0.65
CA SER A 229 -0.10 14.95 1.26
C SER A 229 0.13 15.70 2.57
N VAL A 230 -0.23 16.98 2.63
CA VAL A 230 -0.17 17.76 3.87
C VAL A 230 -1.13 17.19 4.91
N ALA A 231 -2.37 16.89 4.54
CA ALA A 231 -3.33 16.28 5.45
C ALA A 231 -2.85 14.94 5.99
N ALA A 232 -2.29 14.08 5.14
CA ALA A 232 -1.72 12.80 5.54
C ALA A 232 -0.49 12.92 6.44
N SER A 233 0.25 14.05 6.35
CA SER A 233 1.40 14.32 7.19
C SER A 233 1.05 14.83 8.60
N LEU A 234 -0.21 15.24 8.81
CA LEU A 234 -0.72 15.76 10.08
C LEU A 234 -1.44 14.68 10.92
N VAL A 235 -1.70 13.51 10.35
CA VAL A 235 -2.35 12.37 10.98
C VAL A 235 -1.32 11.33 11.40
#